data_e0f29efc0c8652143532122e3c969ab1
#
_entry.id   e0f29efc0c8652143532122e3c969ab1
#
_cell.length_a   1.000
_cell.length_b   1.000
_cell.length_c   1.000
_cell.angle_alpha   90.00
_cell.angle_beta   90.00
_cell.angle_gamma   90.00
#
_symmetry.space_group_name_H-M   'P 1'
#
loop_
_entity.id
_entity.type
_entity.pdbx_description
1 polymer ?
#
loop_
_entity_poly.entity_id
_entity_poly.type
_entity_poly.pdbx_seq_one_letter_code
_entity_poly.pdbx_strand_id
1 'polypeptide(L)'
;MVTGLEHRPKDFFPTQTFGFLSVYMKKTLIAILAFSALFCAYSCNRTAADQPVNVILETDMGNDVDDALALGLAYNYIDAGKMNLLAITINKEGNAPAEFVDIMNTFYGHPEIPIGIIREGAYCEDDAVNYAKAVVDMKNGDGTPAFARSIKDYGSLDDAPTLYRKILPSQPDGSVVVVSIGFSTNLVKLLESEPDEYSHLSGRELVAKKVKMLVVMAGNFEDSNFHEYNVWKDIPAAKTVLETWPTPVVASPFELGIRTCYPASSIENDFKWAPLNPIVEAYKSYLPMPYDRPMWDPTALMYAVEGDDMFTMSGNGTIEVTDEGATVFTPDADGDRQYMKADSLQVKAIVDHFVELIPFQPVR
;
A
#
# COMPACT_ATOMS: atom_id res chain seq x y z
N MET A 1 -34.46 -70.24 -69.74
CA MET A 1 -33.46 -71.31 -69.70
C MET A 1 -32.12 -70.71 -69.54
N VAL A 2 -31.34 -71.20 -68.59
CA VAL A 2 -29.89 -71.04 -68.41
C VAL A 2 -29.39 -69.71 -67.73
N THR A 3 -29.29 -69.71 -66.54
CA THR A 3 -28.19 -69.66 -65.56
C THR A 3 -26.93 -68.84 -65.92
N GLY A 4 -26.68 -67.74 -65.24
CA GLY A 4 -25.46 -66.98 -65.22
C GLY A 4 -24.95 -66.79 -63.81
N LEU A 5 -23.74 -67.25 -63.54
CA LEU A 5 -23.03 -67.15 -62.27
C LEU A 5 -22.35 -65.78 -62.12
N GLU A 6 -22.68 -65.09 -61.10
CA GLU A 6 -21.98 -63.83 -60.65
C GLU A 6 -20.72 -64.17 -59.87
N HIS A 7 -19.61 -63.61 -60.31
CA HIS A 7 -18.36 -63.53 -59.55
C HIS A 7 -18.32 -62.19 -58.76
N ARG A 8 -18.23 -62.25 -57.43
CA ARG A 8 -17.92 -61.09 -56.59
C ARG A 8 -16.41 -60.95 -56.33
N PRO A 9 -15.82 -59.75 -56.43
CA PRO A 9 -14.45 -59.56 -56.02
C PRO A 9 -14.35 -59.38 -54.47
N LYS A 10 -13.29 -59.92 -53.88
CA LYS A 10 -12.94 -59.79 -52.45
C LYS A 10 -12.33 -58.43 -52.21
N ASP A 11 -12.98 -57.67 -51.38
CA ASP A 11 -12.42 -56.39 -50.83
C ASP A 11 -11.28 -56.67 -49.88
N PHE A 12 -10.10 -56.17 -50.24
CA PHE A 12 -8.91 -56.12 -49.37
C PHE A 12 -8.89 -54.75 -48.65
N PHE A 13 -9.23 -54.70 -47.37
CA PHE A 13 -8.99 -53.53 -46.52
C PHE A 13 -7.69 -53.70 -45.77
N PRO A 14 -6.77 -52.72 -45.82
CA PRO A 14 -5.55 -52.75 -44.98
C PRO A 14 -5.83 -52.29 -43.56
N THR A 15 -5.73 -53.18 -42.58
CA THR A 15 -5.92 -52.97 -41.14
C THR A 15 -4.73 -52.32 -40.43
N GLN A 16 -3.91 -51.48 -41.09
CA GLN A 16 -2.71 -50.92 -40.49
C GLN A 16 -2.75 -49.41 -40.13
N THR A 17 -3.83 -48.69 -40.45
CA THR A 17 -3.86 -47.22 -40.20
C THR A 17 -4.38 -46.81 -38.84
N PHE A 18 -5.03 -47.66 -38.07
CA PHE A 18 -5.58 -47.32 -36.77
C PHE A 18 -4.57 -47.35 -35.60
N GLY A 19 -3.46 -48.07 -35.75
CA GLY A 19 -2.43 -48.17 -34.70
C GLY A 19 -1.58 -46.91 -34.53
N PHE A 20 -1.28 -46.20 -35.61
CA PHE A 20 -0.42 -45.03 -35.57
C PHE A 20 -1.11 -43.78 -34.97
N LEU A 21 -2.40 -43.59 -35.21
CA LEU A 21 -3.15 -42.45 -34.63
C LEU A 21 -3.31 -42.56 -33.10
N SER A 22 -3.51 -43.78 -32.60
CA SER A 22 -3.65 -44.04 -31.17
C SER A 22 -2.35 -43.75 -30.37
N VAL A 23 -1.20 -44.07 -30.98
CA VAL A 23 0.11 -43.83 -30.34
C VAL A 23 0.49 -42.33 -30.32
N TYR A 24 0.18 -41.59 -31.40
CA TYR A 24 0.40 -40.14 -31.45
C TYR A 24 -0.52 -39.39 -30.50
N MET A 25 -1.81 -39.72 -30.42
CA MET A 25 -2.74 -39.10 -29.46
C MET A 25 -2.35 -39.37 -28.02
N LYS A 26 -1.88 -40.57 -27.67
CA LYS A 26 -1.39 -40.87 -26.31
C LYS A 26 -0.13 -40.10 -25.97
N LYS A 27 0.82 -39.92 -26.88
CA LYS A 27 2.05 -39.13 -26.66
C LYS A 27 1.75 -37.64 -26.52
N THR A 28 0.80 -37.10 -27.29
CA THR A 28 0.37 -35.70 -27.20
C THR A 28 -0.39 -35.45 -25.90
N LEU A 29 -1.23 -36.37 -25.45
CA LEU A 29 -1.96 -36.25 -24.19
C LEU A 29 -1.02 -36.32 -22.98
N ILE A 30 0.02 -37.16 -22.99
CA ILE A 30 1.04 -37.25 -21.95
C ILE A 30 1.91 -35.99 -21.93
N ALA A 31 2.23 -35.41 -23.10
CA ALA A 31 2.99 -34.16 -23.20
C ALA A 31 2.18 -32.96 -22.64
N ILE A 32 0.88 -32.88 -22.88
CA ILE A 32 -0.01 -31.84 -22.36
C ILE A 32 -0.18 -31.98 -20.84
N LEU A 33 -0.34 -33.21 -20.33
CA LEU A 33 -0.41 -33.48 -18.88
C LEU A 33 0.93 -33.19 -18.17
N ALA A 34 2.06 -33.48 -18.79
CA ALA A 34 3.37 -33.15 -18.25
C ALA A 34 3.64 -31.64 -18.24
N PHE A 35 3.18 -30.91 -19.28
CA PHE A 35 3.30 -29.46 -19.34
C PHE A 35 2.39 -28.75 -18.33
N SER A 36 1.15 -29.25 -18.12
CA SER A 36 0.26 -28.73 -17.09
C SER A 36 0.74 -29.06 -15.66
N ALA A 37 1.35 -30.23 -15.45
CA ALA A 37 1.98 -30.57 -14.15
C ALA A 37 3.23 -29.73 -13.85
N LEU A 38 4.03 -29.39 -14.87
CA LEU A 38 5.17 -28.47 -14.72
C LEU A 38 4.68 -27.03 -14.39
N PHE A 39 3.61 -26.57 -15.02
CA PHE A 39 3.02 -25.25 -14.73
C PHE A 39 2.43 -25.19 -13.31
N CYS A 40 1.75 -26.25 -12.85
CA CYS A 40 1.29 -26.34 -11.46
C CYS A 40 2.45 -26.46 -10.46
N ALA A 41 3.54 -27.15 -10.79
CA ALA A 41 4.71 -27.26 -9.91
C ALA A 41 5.51 -25.94 -9.82
N TYR A 42 5.53 -25.12 -10.89
CA TYR A 42 6.14 -23.79 -10.86
C TYR A 42 5.30 -22.78 -10.06
N SER A 43 3.98 -22.95 -10.00
CA SER A 43 3.09 -22.10 -9.21
C SER A 43 3.05 -22.47 -7.71
N CYS A 44 3.48 -23.68 -7.33
CA CYS A 44 3.46 -24.17 -5.96
C CYS A 44 4.74 -23.94 -5.15
N ASN A 45 5.80 -23.35 -5.72
CA ASN A 45 7.08 -23.15 -5.03
C ASN A 45 7.35 -21.69 -4.62
N ARG A 46 6.37 -20.78 -4.65
CA ARG A 46 6.50 -19.53 -3.93
C ARG A 46 6.35 -19.84 -2.43
N THR A 47 7.41 -19.62 -1.69
CA THR A 47 7.36 -19.63 -0.21
C THR A 47 6.42 -18.51 0.25
N ALA A 48 5.85 -18.60 1.44
CA ALA A 48 4.99 -17.54 1.98
C ALA A 48 5.69 -16.16 2.02
N ALA A 49 7.02 -16.15 2.00
CA ALA A 49 7.86 -14.95 1.89
C ALA A 49 7.87 -14.31 0.48
N ASP A 50 7.43 -15.03 -0.57
CA ASP A 50 7.43 -14.54 -1.97
C ASP A 50 6.07 -13.98 -2.42
N GLN A 51 5.07 -13.92 -1.55
CA GLN A 51 3.77 -13.36 -1.90
C GLN A 51 3.73 -11.86 -1.60
N PRO A 52 3.20 -11.02 -2.53
CA PRO A 52 3.07 -9.60 -2.26
C PRO A 52 2.19 -9.34 -1.04
N VAL A 53 2.58 -8.36 -0.23
CA VAL A 53 1.81 -7.95 0.95
C VAL A 53 0.59 -7.14 0.49
N ASN A 54 -0.60 -7.50 0.96
CA ASN A 54 -1.81 -6.72 0.70
C ASN A 54 -1.86 -5.52 1.65
N VAL A 55 -1.83 -4.30 1.12
CA VAL A 55 -1.78 -3.05 1.89
C VAL A 55 -2.96 -2.16 1.58
N ILE A 56 -3.56 -1.54 2.60
CA ILE A 56 -4.36 -0.32 2.48
C ILE A 56 -3.56 0.79 3.15
N LEU A 57 -3.28 1.87 2.41
CA LEU A 57 -2.49 3.01 2.88
C LEU A 57 -3.40 4.17 3.25
N GLU A 58 -3.29 4.67 4.48
CA GLU A 58 -3.91 5.91 4.94
C GLU A 58 -2.90 7.06 5.00
N THR A 59 -3.27 8.24 4.52
CA THR A 59 -2.39 9.42 4.40
C THR A 59 -3.14 10.71 4.72
N ASP A 60 -2.47 11.69 5.32
CA ASP A 60 -2.91 13.09 5.42
C ASP A 60 -2.23 13.99 4.38
N MET A 61 -2.00 13.42 3.20
CA MET A 61 -1.34 14.00 2.03
C MET A 61 -1.49 15.52 1.92
N GLY A 62 -0.38 16.22 1.85
CA GLY A 62 -0.34 17.67 1.68
C GLY A 62 0.09 18.44 2.94
N ASN A 63 0.29 17.78 4.07
CA ASN A 63 0.87 18.39 5.28
C ASN A 63 2.39 18.36 5.20
N ASP A 64 2.97 17.17 5.28
CA ASP A 64 4.39 16.94 5.14
C ASP A 64 4.70 16.27 3.79
N VAL A 65 5.85 16.53 3.22
CA VAL A 65 6.18 16.04 1.88
C VAL A 65 6.64 14.58 1.87
N ASP A 66 6.92 13.99 3.01
CA ASP A 66 7.31 12.59 3.10
C ASP A 66 6.16 11.61 2.79
N ASP A 67 4.88 12.02 2.91
CA ASP A 67 3.75 11.33 2.29
C ASP A 67 3.97 11.05 0.80
N ALA A 68 4.44 12.05 0.04
CA ALA A 68 4.70 11.90 -1.40
C ALA A 68 5.86 10.91 -1.66
N LEU A 69 6.87 10.89 -0.78
CA LEU A 69 7.97 9.94 -0.86
C LEU A 69 7.51 8.53 -0.45
N ALA A 70 6.60 8.41 0.52
CA ALA A 70 5.97 7.13 0.88
C ALA A 70 5.18 6.54 -0.30
N LEU A 71 4.43 7.36 -1.04
CA LEU A 71 3.79 6.90 -2.28
C LEU A 71 4.80 6.49 -3.36
N GLY A 72 5.91 7.24 -3.52
CA GLY A 72 6.98 6.84 -4.42
C GLY A 72 7.53 5.45 -4.10
N LEU A 73 7.78 5.18 -2.82
CA LEU A 73 8.19 3.87 -2.31
C LEU A 73 7.12 2.80 -2.57
N ALA A 74 5.84 3.14 -2.35
CA ALA A 74 4.72 2.24 -2.58
C ALA A 74 4.67 1.75 -4.04
N TYR A 75 4.80 2.64 -5.01
CA TYR A 75 4.80 2.26 -6.43
C TYR A 75 6.01 1.40 -6.81
N ASN A 76 7.19 1.66 -6.22
CA ASN A 76 8.34 0.76 -6.39
C ASN A 76 8.00 -0.66 -5.91
N TYR A 77 7.43 -0.80 -4.72
CA TYR A 77 7.04 -2.11 -4.19
C TYR A 77 5.98 -2.81 -5.03
N ILE A 78 5.04 -2.06 -5.64
CA ILE A 78 4.05 -2.63 -6.56
C ILE A 78 4.76 -3.16 -7.81
N ASP A 79 5.58 -2.36 -8.47
CA ASP A 79 6.29 -2.73 -9.70
C ASP A 79 7.30 -3.86 -9.47
N ALA A 80 7.89 -3.94 -8.27
CA ALA A 80 8.74 -5.04 -7.85
C ALA A 80 7.97 -6.33 -7.47
N GLY A 81 6.62 -6.30 -7.44
CA GLY A 81 5.77 -7.43 -7.06
C GLY A 81 5.87 -7.79 -5.57
N LYS A 82 6.31 -6.86 -4.72
CA LYS A 82 6.41 -7.02 -3.26
C LYS A 82 5.10 -6.63 -2.54
N MET A 83 4.27 -5.78 -3.16
CA MET A 83 3.07 -5.24 -2.54
C MET A 83 1.89 -5.20 -3.53
N ASN A 84 0.69 -5.49 -3.02
CA ASN A 84 -0.58 -5.17 -3.64
C ASN A 84 -1.19 -4.00 -2.88
N LEU A 85 -1.22 -2.81 -3.46
CA LEU A 85 -1.88 -1.66 -2.86
C LEU A 85 -3.37 -1.71 -3.21
N LEU A 86 -4.19 -2.11 -2.24
CA LEU A 86 -5.63 -2.36 -2.41
C LEU A 86 -6.43 -1.06 -2.49
N ALA A 87 -6.00 -0.03 -1.77
CA ALA A 87 -6.56 1.32 -1.78
C ALA A 87 -5.61 2.31 -1.11
N ILE A 88 -5.84 3.60 -1.41
CA ILE A 88 -5.31 4.74 -0.65
C ILE A 88 -6.49 5.47 -0.04
N THR A 89 -6.46 5.69 1.28
CA THR A 89 -7.49 6.43 2.00
C THR A 89 -6.90 7.71 2.58
N ILE A 90 -7.64 8.79 2.44
CA ILE A 90 -7.18 10.14 2.81
C ILE A 90 -7.94 10.58 4.05
N ASN A 91 -7.22 10.92 5.09
CA ASN A 91 -7.79 11.35 6.38
C ASN A 91 -7.67 12.87 6.61
N LYS A 92 -7.27 13.63 5.60
CA LYS A 92 -7.28 15.09 5.56
C LYS A 92 -8.38 15.59 4.65
N GLU A 93 -9.17 16.55 5.13
CA GLU A 93 -10.26 17.15 4.34
C GLU A 93 -9.75 17.97 3.15
N GLY A 94 -10.62 18.10 2.13
CA GLY A 94 -10.38 18.87 0.92
C GLY A 94 -10.11 18.01 -0.30
N ASN A 95 -10.14 18.64 -1.49
CA ASN A 95 -9.97 17.92 -2.75
C ASN A 95 -8.49 17.77 -3.14
N ALA A 96 -7.63 18.70 -2.78
CA ALA A 96 -6.25 18.70 -3.21
C ALA A 96 -5.46 17.43 -2.83
N PRO A 97 -5.63 16.83 -1.63
CA PRO A 97 -5.01 15.56 -1.31
C PRO A 97 -5.40 14.43 -2.28
N ALA A 98 -6.70 14.27 -2.56
CA ALA A 98 -7.19 13.24 -3.48
C ALA A 98 -6.74 13.49 -4.93
N GLU A 99 -6.75 14.75 -5.37
CA GLU A 99 -6.27 15.13 -6.70
C GLU A 99 -4.78 14.87 -6.86
N PHE A 100 -3.98 15.12 -5.82
CA PHE A 100 -2.54 14.82 -5.84
C PHE A 100 -2.26 13.31 -5.85
N VAL A 101 -2.98 12.53 -5.05
CA VAL A 101 -2.88 11.06 -5.08
C VAL A 101 -3.25 10.50 -6.47
N ASP A 102 -4.30 11.02 -7.13
CA ASP A 102 -4.64 10.63 -8.51
C ASP A 102 -3.55 11.02 -9.51
N ILE A 103 -2.93 12.19 -9.35
CA ILE A 103 -1.75 12.57 -10.15
C ILE A 103 -0.64 11.54 -9.96
N MET A 104 -0.33 11.16 -8.73
CA MET A 104 0.70 10.19 -8.40
C MET A 104 0.38 8.81 -8.98
N ASN A 105 -0.84 8.30 -8.74
CA ASN A 105 -1.30 7.03 -9.31
C ASN A 105 -1.16 7.02 -10.84
N THR A 106 -1.64 8.08 -11.50
CA THR A 106 -1.59 8.21 -12.97
C THR A 106 -0.16 8.31 -13.49
N PHE A 107 0.69 9.08 -12.82
CA PHE A 107 2.08 9.30 -13.21
C PHE A 107 2.91 8.03 -13.12
N TYR A 108 2.71 7.24 -12.06
CA TYR A 108 3.41 5.97 -11.84
C TYR A 108 2.75 4.77 -12.54
N GLY A 109 1.62 4.95 -13.25
CA GLY A 109 1.00 3.93 -14.09
C GLY A 109 -0.02 3.05 -13.39
N HIS A 110 -0.53 3.47 -12.23
CA HIS A 110 -1.52 2.75 -11.41
C HIS A 110 -2.83 3.53 -11.20
N PRO A 111 -3.46 4.08 -12.26
CA PRO A 111 -4.67 4.90 -12.14
C PRO A 111 -5.89 4.12 -11.60
N GLU A 112 -5.81 2.79 -11.56
CA GLU A 112 -6.86 1.90 -11.07
C GLU A 112 -6.91 1.77 -9.55
N ILE A 113 -5.87 2.21 -8.81
CA ILE A 113 -5.86 2.11 -7.34
C ILE A 113 -6.98 2.99 -6.77
N PRO A 114 -7.95 2.38 -6.04
CA PRO A 114 -9.06 3.14 -5.47
C PRO A 114 -8.61 4.18 -4.45
N ILE A 115 -9.28 5.33 -4.46
CA ILE A 115 -9.06 6.41 -3.49
C ILE A 115 -10.33 6.59 -2.66
N GLY A 116 -10.19 6.55 -1.33
CA GLY A 116 -11.23 6.92 -0.37
C GLY A 116 -10.91 8.26 0.28
N ILE A 117 -11.92 9.04 0.60
CA ILE A 117 -11.74 10.37 1.20
C ILE A 117 -12.46 10.47 2.54
N ILE A 118 -11.97 11.34 3.41
CA ILE A 118 -12.73 11.75 4.60
C ILE A 118 -13.66 12.90 4.25
N ARG A 119 -14.87 12.90 4.82
CA ARG A 119 -15.85 13.99 4.62
C ARG A 119 -15.99 14.86 5.86
N GLU A 120 -15.82 14.26 7.02
CA GLU A 120 -15.85 14.93 8.33
C GLU A 120 -14.72 14.34 9.16
N GLY A 121 -13.65 15.08 9.38
CA GLY A 121 -12.45 14.61 10.02
C GLY A 121 -11.79 15.65 10.91
N ALA A 122 -10.56 15.38 11.31
CA ALA A 122 -9.73 16.33 12.00
C ALA A 122 -9.53 17.56 11.11
N TYR A 123 -9.84 18.73 11.65
CA TYR A 123 -9.63 19.99 10.95
C TYR A 123 -8.12 20.26 10.83
N CYS A 124 -7.67 20.38 9.60
CA CYS A 124 -6.36 20.95 9.29
C CYS A 124 -6.56 22.41 8.96
N GLU A 125 -6.04 23.29 9.79
CA GLU A 125 -5.91 24.71 9.43
C GLU A 125 -5.24 24.82 8.06
N ASP A 126 -5.51 25.92 7.31
CA ASP A 126 -4.84 26.17 6.05
C ASP A 126 -3.33 26.03 6.29
N ASP A 127 -2.78 24.92 5.86
CA ASP A 127 -1.36 24.65 5.99
C ASP A 127 -0.63 25.79 5.26
N ALA A 128 0.27 26.45 5.95
CA ALA A 128 1.09 27.53 5.36
C ALA A 128 1.82 27.06 4.08
N VAL A 129 1.96 25.74 3.93
CA VAL A 129 2.59 25.08 2.81
C VAL A 129 1.77 23.86 2.38
N ASN A 130 0.71 24.08 1.60
CA ASN A 130 -0.04 22.97 0.99
C ASN A 130 0.61 22.60 -0.34
N TYR A 131 1.63 21.73 -0.31
CA TYR A 131 2.36 21.30 -1.51
C TYR A 131 1.46 20.52 -2.49
N ALA A 132 0.50 19.73 -1.98
CA ALA A 132 -0.42 18.99 -2.82
C ALA A 132 -1.23 19.94 -3.70
N LYS A 133 -1.80 21.00 -3.12
CA LYS A 133 -2.51 22.03 -3.88
C LYS A 133 -1.61 22.75 -4.87
N ALA A 134 -0.39 23.07 -4.49
CA ALA A 134 0.57 23.74 -5.39
C ALA A 134 0.83 22.91 -6.65
N VAL A 135 1.04 21.60 -6.52
CA VAL A 135 1.26 20.68 -7.66
C VAL A 135 -0.03 20.47 -8.47
N VAL A 136 -1.17 20.31 -7.80
CA VAL A 136 -2.49 20.19 -8.44
C VAL A 136 -2.81 21.38 -9.34
N ASP A 137 -2.45 22.60 -8.91
CA ASP A 137 -2.71 23.85 -9.64
C ASP A 137 -1.69 24.15 -10.74
N MET A 138 -0.60 23.37 -10.87
CA MET A 138 0.42 23.59 -11.90
C MET A 138 -0.15 23.45 -13.30
N LYS A 139 0.27 24.36 -14.19
CA LYS A 139 -0.19 24.43 -15.58
C LYS A 139 0.98 24.49 -16.55
N ASN A 140 0.77 23.89 -17.71
CA ASN A 140 1.60 24.06 -18.88
C ASN A 140 1.50 25.49 -19.44
N GLY A 141 2.40 25.86 -20.34
CA GLY A 141 2.40 27.19 -20.99
C GLY A 141 1.14 27.49 -21.81
N ASP A 142 0.35 26.49 -22.17
CA ASP A 142 -0.93 26.62 -22.86
C ASP A 142 -2.15 26.68 -21.91
N GLY A 143 -1.91 26.64 -20.60
CA GLY A 143 -2.94 26.70 -19.56
C GLY A 143 -3.58 25.36 -19.20
N THR A 144 -3.18 24.26 -19.83
CA THR A 144 -3.64 22.91 -19.45
C THR A 144 -2.97 22.45 -18.15
N PRO A 145 -3.58 21.52 -17.38
CA PRO A 145 -2.92 20.93 -16.20
C PRO A 145 -1.55 20.33 -16.54
N ALA A 146 -0.56 20.57 -15.69
CA ALA A 146 0.79 20.06 -15.88
C ALA A 146 0.89 18.54 -15.72
N PHE A 147 0.02 17.95 -14.88
CA PHE A 147 -0.05 16.52 -14.63
C PHE A 147 -1.40 15.95 -15.06
N ALA A 148 -1.37 14.75 -15.65
CA ALA A 148 -2.56 14.00 -16.00
C ALA A 148 -3.27 13.46 -14.74
N ARG A 149 -4.59 13.27 -14.85
CA ARG A 149 -5.47 12.71 -13.82
C ARG A 149 -6.44 11.74 -14.47
N SER A 150 -6.79 10.68 -13.77
CA SER A 150 -7.75 9.68 -14.21
C SER A 150 -9.17 9.99 -13.76
N ILE A 151 -9.33 10.61 -12.59
CA ILE A 151 -10.61 10.89 -11.93
C ILE A 151 -11.15 12.24 -12.42
N LYS A 152 -12.45 12.27 -12.76
CA LYS A 152 -13.12 13.47 -13.26
C LYS A 152 -13.97 14.17 -12.19
N ASP A 153 -14.45 13.42 -11.22
CA ASP A 153 -15.33 13.91 -10.15
C ASP A 153 -14.89 13.32 -8.81
N TYR A 154 -14.11 14.08 -8.07
CA TYR A 154 -13.63 13.69 -6.74
C TYR A 154 -14.75 13.71 -5.67
N GLY A 155 -15.84 14.43 -5.94
CA GLY A 155 -17.03 14.41 -5.08
C GLY A 155 -17.76 13.07 -5.06
N SER A 156 -17.55 12.24 -6.10
CA SER A 156 -18.12 10.90 -6.21
C SER A 156 -17.29 9.80 -5.56
N LEU A 157 -16.11 10.10 -5.04
CA LEU A 157 -15.27 9.13 -4.35
C LEU A 157 -15.98 8.60 -3.11
N ASP A 158 -15.72 7.33 -2.81
CA ASP A 158 -16.23 6.71 -1.58
C ASP A 158 -15.66 7.43 -0.34
N ASP A 159 -16.47 7.48 0.69
CA ASP A 159 -15.99 7.75 2.05
C ASP A 159 -15.03 6.64 2.50
N ALA A 160 -13.93 7.00 3.16
CA ALA A 160 -12.86 6.04 3.47
C ALA A 160 -13.35 4.78 4.24
N PRO A 161 -14.17 4.88 5.31
CA PRO A 161 -14.72 3.70 5.97
C PRO A 161 -15.57 2.82 5.03
N THR A 162 -16.34 3.42 4.12
CA THR A 162 -17.08 2.69 3.10
C THR A 162 -16.15 1.92 2.16
N LEU A 163 -15.05 2.55 1.71
CA LEU A 163 -14.07 1.89 0.85
C LEU A 163 -13.41 0.70 1.55
N TYR A 164 -13.03 0.83 2.83
CA TYR A 164 -12.57 -0.30 3.64
C TYR A 164 -13.58 -1.45 3.66
N ARG A 165 -14.85 -1.14 3.89
CA ARG A 165 -15.92 -2.14 3.95
C ARG A 165 -16.21 -2.81 2.61
N LYS A 166 -15.96 -2.15 1.50
CA LYS A 166 -16.01 -2.74 0.15
C LYS A 166 -14.85 -3.70 -0.12
N ILE A 167 -13.65 -3.38 0.36
CA ILE A 167 -12.42 -4.10 0.01
C ILE A 167 -12.18 -5.29 0.94
N LEU A 168 -12.23 -5.08 2.25
CA LEU A 168 -11.83 -6.07 3.24
C LEU A 168 -12.57 -7.42 3.13
N PRO A 169 -13.90 -7.48 2.89
CA PRO A 169 -14.62 -8.75 2.83
C PRO A 169 -14.08 -9.72 1.79
N SER A 170 -13.58 -9.22 0.68
CA SER A 170 -13.03 -10.04 -0.42
C SER A 170 -11.62 -10.57 -0.16
N GLN A 171 -10.93 -10.05 0.84
CA GLN A 171 -9.57 -10.48 1.15
C GLN A 171 -9.56 -11.77 1.99
N PRO A 172 -8.50 -12.59 1.91
CA PRO A 172 -8.30 -13.69 2.84
C PRO A 172 -8.26 -13.20 4.31
N ASP A 173 -8.65 -14.05 5.25
CA ASP A 173 -8.61 -13.71 6.67
C ASP A 173 -7.17 -13.47 7.14
N GLY A 174 -6.94 -12.41 7.92
CA GLY A 174 -5.64 -12.02 8.47
C GLY A 174 -4.57 -11.73 7.41
N SER A 175 -4.94 -11.23 6.22
CA SER A 175 -4.02 -11.02 5.10
C SER A 175 -3.70 -9.57 4.78
N VAL A 176 -4.47 -8.61 5.30
CA VAL A 176 -4.31 -7.20 4.97
C VAL A 176 -3.48 -6.50 6.04
N VAL A 177 -2.47 -5.74 5.64
CA VAL A 177 -1.78 -4.79 6.49
C VAL A 177 -2.37 -3.41 6.24
N VAL A 178 -2.84 -2.75 7.29
CA VAL A 178 -3.21 -1.33 7.21
C VAL A 178 -1.97 -0.54 7.58
N VAL A 179 -1.58 0.41 6.73
CA VAL A 179 -0.48 1.35 6.97
C VAL A 179 -1.10 2.73 7.10
N SER A 180 -1.04 3.34 8.28
CA SER A 180 -1.57 4.66 8.54
C SER A 180 -0.43 5.64 8.81
N ILE A 181 -0.30 6.63 7.92
CA ILE A 181 0.75 7.64 7.96
C ILE A 181 0.18 9.06 8.19
N GLY A 182 -1.05 9.14 8.68
CA GLY A 182 -1.73 10.37 9.03
C GLY A 182 -2.65 10.19 10.24
N PHE A 183 -3.78 10.90 10.28
CA PHE A 183 -4.69 10.92 11.43
C PHE A 183 -5.49 9.62 11.56
N SER A 184 -5.85 9.25 12.79
CA SER A 184 -6.58 8.01 13.08
C SER A 184 -8.09 8.08 12.82
N THR A 185 -8.64 9.21 12.36
CA THR A 185 -10.09 9.46 12.24
C THR A 185 -10.83 8.44 11.38
N ASN A 186 -10.28 8.08 10.20
CA ASN A 186 -10.91 7.07 9.34
C ASN A 186 -10.92 5.69 9.99
N LEU A 187 -9.85 5.34 10.71
CA LEU A 187 -9.72 4.03 11.36
C LEU A 187 -10.74 3.88 12.50
N VAL A 188 -10.96 4.95 13.27
CA VAL A 188 -12.00 4.93 14.32
C VAL A 188 -13.39 4.80 13.69
N LYS A 189 -13.69 5.56 12.63
CA LYS A 189 -14.97 5.46 11.91
C LYS A 189 -15.17 4.05 11.33
N LEU A 190 -14.10 3.41 10.85
CA LEU A 190 -14.16 2.01 10.40
C LEU A 190 -14.50 1.09 11.57
N LEU A 191 -13.83 1.22 12.73
CA LEU A 191 -14.09 0.37 13.90
C LEU A 191 -15.52 0.51 14.43
N GLU A 192 -16.10 1.70 14.33
CA GLU A 192 -17.44 2.02 14.79
C GLU A 192 -18.54 1.73 13.75
N SER A 193 -18.16 1.35 12.52
CA SER A 193 -19.12 1.11 11.46
C SER A 193 -19.98 -0.13 11.72
N GLU A 194 -21.28 0.01 11.43
CA GLU A 194 -22.26 -1.06 11.56
C GLU A 194 -22.26 -2.01 10.35
N PRO A 195 -22.84 -3.22 10.47
CA PRO A 195 -23.10 -4.10 9.33
C PRO A 195 -23.85 -3.39 8.19
N ASP A 196 -23.46 -3.69 6.95
CA ASP A 196 -24.03 -3.08 5.73
C ASP A 196 -24.14 -4.10 4.57
N GLU A 197 -24.40 -3.61 3.36
CA GLU A 197 -24.49 -4.45 2.15
C GLU A 197 -23.18 -5.14 1.76
N TYR A 198 -22.02 -4.66 2.21
CA TYR A 198 -20.71 -5.22 1.91
C TYR A 198 -20.30 -6.30 2.93
N SER A 199 -20.73 -6.15 4.19
CA SER A 199 -20.40 -7.11 5.25
C SER A 199 -21.44 -7.11 6.37
N HIS A 200 -21.85 -8.31 6.78
CA HIS A 200 -22.69 -8.51 7.96
C HIS A 200 -21.93 -8.37 9.29
N LEU A 201 -20.61 -8.20 9.25
CA LEU A 201 -19.77 -7.94 10.41
C LEU A 201 -19.76 -6.44 10.74
N SER A 202 -19.73 -6.10 12.01
CA SER A 202 -19.35 -4.75 12.45
C SER A 202 -17.94 -4.42 11.98
N GLY A 203 -17.58 -3.11 11.94
CA GLY A 203 -16.24 -2.70 11.52
C GLY A 203 -15.14 -3.35 12.36
N ARG A 204 -15.32 -3.42 13.68
CA ARG A 204 -14.38 -4.06 14.61
C ARG A 204 -14.21 -5.55 14.33
N GLU A 205 -15.30 -6.28 14.09
CA GLU A 205 -15.25 -7.71 13.75
C GLU A 205 -14.61 -7.92 12.36
N LEU A 206 -14.89 -7.04 11.40
CA LEU A 206 -14.33 -7.10 10.06
C LEU A 206 -12.80 -6.88 10.11
N VAL A 207 -12.34 -5.88 10.84
CA VAL A 207 -10.91 -5.63 11.06
C VAL A 207 -10.25 -6.81 11.77
N ALA A 208 -10.81 -7.28 12.88
CA ALA A 208 -10.28 -8.43 13.62
C ALA A 208 -10.15 -9.69 12.76
N LYS A 209 -11.03 -9.84 11.77
CA LYS A 209 -11.02 -11.00 10.88
C LYS A 209 -10.06 -10.86 9.69
N LYS A 210 -9.98 -9.68 9.08
CA LYS A 210 -9.33 -9.48 7.78
C LYS A 210 -7.95 -8.85 7.88
N VAL A 211 -7.74 -8.01 8.88
CA VAL A 211 -6.48 -7.27 9.05
C VAL A 211 -5.48 -8.12 9.84
N LYS A 212 -4.28 -8.25 9.30
CA LYS A 212 -3.15 -8.94 9.93
C LYS A 212 -2.54 -8.08 11.04
N MET A 213 -2.33 -6.81 10.75
CA MET A 213 -1.74 -5.81 11.65
C MET A 213 -2.02 -4.40 11.17
N LEU A 214 -1.91 -3.45 12.07
CA LEU A 214 -1.80 -2.01 11.78
C LEU A 214 -0.34 -1.59 11.95
N VAL A 215 0.22 -0.93 10.95
CA VAL A 215 1.48 -0.18 11.05
C VAL A 215 1.13 1.30 11.02
N VAL A 216 1.51 2.05 12.04
CA VAL A 216 1.07 3.45 12.18
C VAL A 216 2.24 4.39 12.47
N MET A 217 2.34 5.48 11.69
CA MET A 217 3.21 6.59 12.04
C MET A 217 2.54 7.39 13.15
N ALA A 218 2.95 7.18 14.40
CA ALA A 218 2.34 7.81 15.55
C ALA A 218 3.25 7.77 16.77
N GLY A 219 3.15 8.80 17.59
CA GLY A 219 3.69 8.85 18.93
C GLY A 219 5.17 9.20 19.03
N ASN A 220 5.59 9.41 20.26
CA ASN A 220 6.98 9.57 20.68
C ASN A 220 7.16 8.83 22.01
N PHE A 221 8.07 7.88 22.06
CA PHE A 221 8.29 7.02 23.22
C PHE A 221 9.61 7.34 23.96
N GLU A 222 10.37 8.33 23.47
CA GLU A 222 11.59 8.83 24.13
C GLU A 222 11.32 10.11 24.96
N ASP A 223 10.30 10.92 24.59
CA ASP A 223 9.92 12.13 25.33
C ASP A 223 8.41 12.14 25.63
N SER A 224 8.06 11.85 26.86
CA SER A 224 6.66 11.82 27.34
C SER A 224 5.95 13.18 27.36
N ASN A 225 6.66 14.28 27.10
CA ASN A 225 6.07 15.62 27.00
C ASN A 225 5.89 16.05 25.52
N PHE A 226 6.34 15.23 24.58
CA PHE A 226 6.20 15.53 23.17
C PHE A 226 4.84 15.04 22.68
N HIS A 227 4.09 15.93 22.04
CA HIS A 227 2.81 15.61 21.41
C HIS A 227 3.06 15.43 19.92
N GLU A 228 3.10 14.16 19.47
CA GLU A 228 3.31 13.84 18.07
C GLU A 228 2.09 14.30 17.25
N TYR A 229 2.34 14.83 16.05
CA TYR A 229 1.35 15.57 15.26
C TYR A 229 0.12 14.74 14.88
N ASN A 230 0.28 13.50 14.39
CA ASN A 230 -0.82 12.64 14.00
C ASN A 230 -1.71 12.24 15.18
N VAL A 231 -1.10 12.06 16.36
CA VAL A 231 -1.82 11.82 17.62
C VAL A 231 -2.53 13.08 18.08
N TRP A 232 -1.81 14.21 18.11
CA TRP A 232 -2.32 15.47 18.65
C TRP A 232 -3.48 16.05 17.84
N LYS A 233 -3.50 15.85 16.52
CA LYS A 233 -4.55 16.38 15.64
C LYS A 233 -5.92 15.75 15.88
N ASP A 234 -5.97 14.50 16.33
CA ASP A 234 -7.21 13.81 16.68
C ASP A 234 -6.97 12.86 17.87
N ILE A 235 -6.75 13.44 19.04
CA ILE A 235 -6.45 12.70 20.29
C ILE A 235 -7.49 11.59 20.56
N PRO A 236 -8.81 11.84 20.49
CA PRO A 236 -9.80 10.79 20.76
C PRO A 236 -9.71 9.61 19.79
N ALA A 237 -9.46 9.88 18.49
CA ALA A 237 -9.31 8.83 17.51
C ALA A 237 -7.99 8.06 17.69
N ALA A 238 -6.88 8.77 17.89
CA ALA A 238 -5.58 8.15 18.16
C ALA A 238 -5.62 7.28 19.41
N LYS A 239 -6.24 7.75 20.50
CA LYS A 239 -6.46 6.98 21.74
C LYS A 239 -7.24 5.69 21.46
N THR A 240 -8.37 5.79 20.77
CA THR A 240 -9.19 4.62 20.42
C THR A 240 -8.41 3.61 19.57
N VAL A 241 -7.68 4.07 18.56
CA VAL A 241 -6.94 3.20 17.66
C VAL A 241 -5.74 2.56 18.37
N LEU A 242 -4.88 3.33 19.00
CA LEU A 242 -3.66 2.81 19.62
C LEU A 242 -3.95 1.88 20.81
N GLU A 243 -4.98 2.18 21.60
CA GLU A 243 -5.34 1.39 22.77
C GLU A 243 -6.20 0.17 22.46
N THR A 244 -7.09 0.27 21.43
CA THR A 244 -8.15 -0.74 21.25
C THR A 244 -8.24 -1.38 19.88
N TRP A 245 -7.29 -1.12 18.97
CA TRP A 245 -7.26 -1.81 17.67
C TRP A 245 -7.22 -3.32 17.85
N PRO A 246 -8.07 -4.10 17.13
CA PRO A 246 -8.30 -5.50 17.46
C PRO A 246 -7.23 -6.49 16.96
N THR A 247 -6.18 -5.99 16.29
CA THR A 247 -5.04 -6.79 15.81
C THR A 247 -3.72 -6.14 16.24
N PRO A 248 -2.56 -6.82 16.11
CA PRO A 248 -1.28 -6.20 16.48
C PRO A 248 -1.06 -4.81 15.87
N VAL A 249 -0.46 -3.92 16.66
CA VAL A 249 -0.08 -2.56 16.22
C VAL A 249 1.42 -2.37 16.35
N VAL A 250 2.02 -1.86 15.27
CA VAL A 250 3.43 -1.44 15.25
C VAL A 250 3.50 0.04 14.95
N ALA A 251 4.01 0.82 15.90
CA ALA A 251 4.22 2.25 15.73
C ALA A 251 5.60 2.54 15.10
N SER A 252 5.60 3.40 14.07
CA SER A 252 6.78 4.11 13.59
C SER A 252 6.80 5.48 14.29
N PRO A 253 7.62 5.68 15.33
CA PRO A 253 7.50 6.86 16.16
C PRO A 253 8.26 8.06 15.59
N PHE A 254 7.96 9.25 16.14
CA PHE A 254 8.60 10.51 15.78
C PHE A 254 10.13 10.45 15.84
N GLU A 255 10.70 9.90 16.93
CA GLU A 255 12.14 9.82 17.15
C GLU A 255 12.89 8.93 16.15
N LEU A 256 12.22 8.04 15.46
CA LEU A 256 12.78 7.26 14.35
C LEU A 256 12.85 8.12 13.09
N GLY A 257 11.73 8.69 12.67
CA GLY A 257 11.63 9.44 11.41
C GLY A 257 12.49 10.70 11.40
N ILE A 258 12.57 11.43 12.53
CA ILE A 258 13.39 12.66 12.63
C ILE A 258 14.89 12.40 12.38
N ARG A 259 15.34 11.18 12.55
CA ARG A 259 16.74 10.77 12.35
C ARG A 259 16.99 10.18 10.96
N THR A 260 15.96 9.74 10.25
CA THR A 260 16.04 9.17 8.91
C THR A 260 15.77 10.23 7.85
N CYS A 261 16.77 11.07 7.55
CA CYS A 261 16.59 12.20 6.64
C CYS A 261 16.89 11.81 5.18
N TYR A 262 15.92 11.99 4.29
CA TYR A 262 16.10 11.83 2.85
C TYR A 262 16.90 12.99 2.28
N PRO A 263 18.01 12.73 1.53
CA PRO A 263 18.92 13.80 1.15
C PRO A 263 18.37 14.63 -0.02
N ALA A 264 18.51 15.94 0.06
CA ALA A 264 18.19 16.87 -1.02
C ALA A 264 18.88 16.50 -2.34
N SER A 265 20.09 15.97 -2.27
CA SER A 265 20.86 15.55 -3.45
C SER A 265 20.18 14.48 -4.29
N SER A 266 19.37 13.60 -3.67
CA SER A 266 18.59 12.61 -4.41
C SER A 266 17.43 13.28 -5.16
N ILE A 267 16.69 14.20 -4.51
CA ILE A 267 15.63 14.99 -5.19
C ILE A 267 16.19 15.76 -6.39
N GLU A 268 17.39 16.31 -6.27
CA GLU A 268 18.03 17.10 -7.34
C GLU A 268 18.58 16.23 -8.48
N ASN A 269 18.96 14.99 -8.22
CA ASN A 269 19.75 14.19 -9.15
C ASN A 269 19.10 12.91 -9.65
N ASP A 270 18.30 12.21 -8.83
CA ASP A 270 17.90 10.84 -9.13
C ASP A 270 16.54 10.72 -9.84
N PHE A 271 15.75 11.81 -9.87
CA PHE A 271 14.44 11.86 -10.56
C PHE A 271 14.52 12.40 -12.00
N LYS A 272 15.72 12.57 -12.57
CA LYS A 272 15.92 13.17 -13.90
C LYS A 272 15.39 12.37 -15.08
N TRP A 273 14.92 11.15 -14.85
CA TRP A 273 14.24 10.32 -15.83
C TRP A 273 12.89 10.93 -16.30
N ALA A 274 12.28 11.82 -15.51
CA ALA A 274 11.11 12.60 -15.89
C ALA A 274 11.45 14.09 -15.89
N PRO A 275 11.19 14.83 -16.99
CA PRO A 275 11.40 16.28 -17.05
C PRO A 275 10.58 17.06 -16.02
N LEU A 276 9.41 16.53 -15.67
CA LEU A 276 8.52 17.02 -14.64
C LEU A 276 8.07 15.81 -13.80
N ASN A 277 8.37 15.81 -12.50
CA ASN A 277 8.06 14.74 -11.59
C ASN A 277 7.23 15.28 -10.41
N PRO A 278 6.05 14.70 -10.08
CA PRO A 278 5.19 15.26 -9.05
C PRO A 278 5.82 15.24 -7.64
N ILE A 279 6.69 14.27 -7.32
CA ILE A 279 7.44 14.23 -6.05
C ILE A 279 8.40 15.43 -5.99
N VAL A 280 9.17 15.67 -7.06
CA VAL A 280 10.14 16.77 -7.11
C VAL A 280 9.42 18.12 -6.99
N GLU A 281 8.28 18.29 -7.67
CA GLU A 281 7.53 19.52 -7.61
C GLU A 281 6.84 19.72 -6.23
N ALA A 282 6.36 18.64 -5.59
CA ALA A 282 5.88 18.65 -4.23
C ALA A 282 6.99 19.12 -3.27
N TYR A 283 8.17 18.52 -3.40
CA TYR A 283 9.32 18.83 -2.55
C TYR A 283 9.75 20.31 -2.68
N LYS A 284 9.84 20.84 -3.91
CA LYS A 284 10.14 22.26 -4.19
C LYS A 284 9.06 23.21 -3.67
N SER A 285 7.80 22.75 -3.67
CA SER A 285 6.66 23.55 -3.20
C SER A 285 6.55 23.56 -1.68
N TYR A 286 7.09 22.52 -1.02
CA TYR A 286 7.04 22.39 0.44
C TYR A 286 8.01 23.35 1.13
N LEU A 287 9.28 23.35 0.77
CA LEU A 287 10.32 24.24 1.30
C LEU A 287 11.32 24.65 0.20
N PRO A 288 12.00 25.80 0.34
CA PRO A 288 13.08 26.19 -0.58
C PRO A 288 14.22 25.14 -0.59
N MET A 289 14.54 24.61 -1.76
CA MET A 289 15.66 23.69 -1.99
C MET A 289 17.03 24.39 -1.82
N PRO A 290 18.12 23.68 -1.43
CA PRO A 290 18.14 22.29 -1.00
C PRO A 290 17.82 22.12 0.49
N TYR A 291 17.15 21.04 0.87
CA TYR A 291 16.95 20.62 2.26
C TYR A 291 16.79 19.09 2.35
N ASP A 292 17.33 18.50 3.42
CA ASP A 292 17.08 17.11 3.76
C ASP A 292 15.77 17.01 4.55
N ARG A 293 14.95 15.97 4.31
CA ARG A 293 13.66 15.83 4.98
C ARG A 293 13.60 14.55 5.81
N PRO A 294 13.22 14.65 7.10
CA PRO A 294 12.87 13.47 7.88
C PRO A 294 11.80 12.60 7.19
N MET A 295 11.92 11.28 7.38
CA MET A 295 11.14 10.26 6.69
C MET A 295 10.37 9.44 7.72
N TRP A 296 9.26 9.98 8.22
CA TRP A 296 8.40 9.28 9.17
C TRP A 296 7.54 8.23 8.47
N ASP A 297 6.88 8.62 7.40
CA ASP A 297 5.89 7.83 6.68
C ASP A 297 6.51 6.66 5.90
N PRO A 298 7.60 6.86 5.15
CA PRO A 298 8.24 5.75 4.45
C PRO A 298 8.76 4.66 5.38
N THR A 299 9.15 4.97 6.64
CA THR A 299 9.57 3.95 7.59
C THR A 299 8.43 3.01 7.99
N ALA A 300 7.22 3.53 8.17
CA ALA A 300 6.03 2.71 8.44
C ALA A 300 5.71 1.78 7.26
N LEU A 301 5.72 2.31 6.03
CA LEU A 301 5.47 1.53 4.82
C LEU A 301 6.55 0.46 4.59
N MET A 302 7.81 0.80 4.78
CA MET A 302 8.93 -0.14 4.64
C MET A 302 8.79 -1.32 5.60
N TYR A 303 8.50 -1.07 6.87
CA TYR A 303 8.26 -2.13 7.85
C TYR A 303 7.09 -3.04 7.43
N ALA A 304 6.00 -2.47 6.94
CA ALA A 304 4.83 -3.23 6.52
C ALA A 304 5.13 -4.23 5.39
N VAL A 305 6.06 -3.89 4.49
CA VAL A 305 6.42 -4.69 3.31
C VAL A 305 7.63 -5.58 3.55
N GLU A 306 8.67 -5.09 4.21
CA GLU A 306 9.96 -5.77 4.35
C GLU A 306 10.18 -6.37 5.77
N GLY A 307 9.31 -6.03 6.75
CA GLY A 307 9.45 -6.51 8.12
C GLY A 307 10.48 -5.73 8.93
N ASP A 308 11.04 -6.39 9.96
CA ASP A 308 11.89 -5.77 10.98
C ASP A 308 13.40 -5.88 10.72
N ASP A 309 13.83 -6.41 9.59
CA ASP A 309 15.27 -6.66 9.31
C ASP A 309 16.17 -5.42 9.47
N MET A 310 15.61 -4.21 9.18
CA MET A 310 16.35 -2.95 9.32
C MET A 310 16.05 -2.20 10.63
N PHE A 311 15.19 -2.74 11.48
CA PHE A 311 14.75 -2.08 12.71
C PHE A 311 15.10 -2.89 13.95
N THR A 312 15.07 -2.23 15.10
CA THR A 312 15.05 -2.88 16.40
C THR A 312 13.68 -2.66 17.03
N MET A 313 13.01 -3.72 17.46
CA MET A 313 11.67 -3.61 18.05
C MET A 313 11.73 -3.37 19.55
N SER A 314 10.72 -2.68 20.09
CA SER A 314 10.57 -2.44 21.54
C SER A 314 10.38 -3.71 22.38
N GLY A 315 9.94 -4.82 21.72
CA GLY A 315 9.25 -5.90 22.39
C GLY A 315 7.76 -5.60 22.56
N ASN A 316 7.01 -6.59 23.07
CA ASN A 316 5.56 -6.45 23.28
C ASN A 316 5.23 -5.51 24.44
N GLY A 317 4.09 -4.85 24.35
CA GLY A 317 3.60 -3.96 25.36
C GLY A 317 2.21 -3.42 25.05
N THR A 318 1.83 -2.36 25.77
CA THR A 318 0.65 -1.54 25.54
C THR A 318 1.06 -0.13 25.19
N ILE A 319 0.22 0.59 24.45
CA ILE A 319 0.36 2.02 24.16
C ILE A 319 -0.86 2.71 24.73
N GLU A 320 -0.64 3.73 25.56
CA GLU A 320 -1.66 4.62 26.08
C GLU A 320 -1.48 6.02 25.49
N VAL A 321 -2.58 6.71 25.23
CA VAL A 321 -2.59 8.12 24.81
C VAL A 321 -3.17 8.95 25.94
N THR A 322 -2.40 9.92 26.43
CA THR A 322 -2.86 10.82 27.48
C THR A 322 -3.94 11.78 26.97
N ASP A 323 -4.67 12.41 27.86
CA ASP A 323 -5.69 13.40 27.48
C ASP A 323 -5.08 14.64 26.79
N GLU A 324 -3.79 14.89 26.97
CA GLU A 324 -3.01 15.93 26.30
C GLU A 324 -2.41 15.50 24.97
N GLY A 325 -2.49 14.19 24.62
CA GLY A 325 -1.99 13.65 23.34
C GLY A 325 -0.53 13.18 23.38
N ALA A 326 0.07 13.00 24.54
CA ALA A 326 1.33 12.27 24.66
C ALA A 326 1.09 10.75 24.60
N THR A 327 2.10 10.01 24.15
CA THR A 327 2.04 8.54 24.08
C THR A 327 2.96 7.91 25.11
N VAL A 328 2.48 6.85 25.76
CA VAL A 328 3.21 6.10 26.77
C VAL A 328 3.22 4.61 26.38
N PHE A 329 4.42 4.05 26.28
CA PHE A 329 4.59 2.60 26.09
C PHE A 329 4.91 1.92 27.40
N THR A 330 4.16 0.88 27.73
CA THR A 330 4.41 0.02 28.89
C THR A 330 4.73 -1.40 28.42
N PRO A 331 5.93 -1.95 28.72
CA PRO A 331 6.28 -3.32 28.39
C PRO A 331 5.31 -4.31 29.06
N ASP A 332 4.74 -5.22 28.25
CA ASP A 332 3.84 -6.28 28.68
C ASP A 332 4.01 -7.49 27.75
N ALA A 333 4.39 -8.63 28.28
CA ALA A 333 4.62 -9.84 27.48
C ALA A 333 3.35 -10.35 26.79
N ASP A 334 2.18 -10.08 27.35
CA ASP A 334 0.87 -10.44 26.82
C ASP A 334 0.27 -9.35 25.91
N GLY A 335 0.93 -8.18 25.81
CA GLY A 335 0.53 -7.08 24.93
C GLY A 335 0.82 -7.37 23.47
N ASP A 336 0.16 -6.64 22.58
CA ASP A 336 0.30 -6.78 21.14
C ASP A 336 0.64 -5.44 20.44
N ARG A 337 1.15 -4.47 21.20
CA ARG A 337 1.69 -3.19 20.72
C ARG A 337 3.20 -3.23 20.74
N GLN A 338 3.80 -2.72 19.67
CA GLN A 338 5.25 -2.55 19.56
C GLN A 338 5.56 -1.21 18.89
N TYR A 339 6.80 -0.73 19.06
CA TYR A 339 7.30 0.38 18.26
C TYR A 339 8.72 0.10 17.73
N MET A 340 9.02 0.73 16.60
CA MET A 340 10.31 0.60 15.92
C MET A 340 11.36 1.54 16.50
N LYS A 341 12.61 1.07 16.51
CA LYS A 341 13.81 1.82 16.83
C LYS A 341 14.88 1.55 15.79
N ALA A 342 15.84 2.47 15.68
CA ALA A 342 17.03 2.25 14.87
C ALA A 342 18.25 2.90 15.52
N ASP A 343 19.40 2.22 15.50
CA ASP A 343 20.67 2.84 15.82
C ASP A 343 21.23 3.63 14.62
N SER A 344 22.36 4.28 14.76
CA SER A 344 22.93 5.12 13.69
C SER A 344 23.35 4.34 12.44
N LEU A 345 23.70 3.06 12.55
CA LEU A 345 24.02 2.22 11.41
C LEU A 345 22.75 1.78 10.66
N GLN A 346 21.71 1.42 11.41
CA GLN A 346 20.39 1.12 10.88
C GLN A 346 19.78 2.34 10.18
N VAL A 347 19.83 3.53 10.82
CA VAL A 347 19.36 4.79 10.21
C VAL A 347 20.05 5.03 8.87
N LYS A 348 21.37 4.87 8.81
CA LYS A 348 22.10 5.02 7.54
C LYS A 348 21.65 4.00 6.50
N ALA A 349 21.50 2.74 6.87
CA ALA A 349 21.04 1.70 5.96
C ALA A 349 19.62 1.97 5.43
N ILE A 350 18.71 2.43 6.29
CA ILE A 350 17.35 2.82 5.91
C ILE A 350 17.37 3.99 4.90
N VAL A 351 18.16 5.02 5.15
CA VAL A 351 18.29 6.16 4.24
C VAL A 351 18.89 5.74 2.91
N ASP A 352 19.97 4.95 2.91
CA ASP A 352 20.58 4.42 1.67
C ASP A 352 19.54 3.60 0.86
N HIS A 353 18.72 2.80 1.54
CA HIS A 353 17.67 2.00 0.91
C HIS A 353 16.54 2.87 0.31
N PHE A 354 16.11 3.93 0.99
CA PHE A 354 15.16 4.88 0.43
C PHE A 354 15.69 5.61 -0.81
N VAL A 355 16.97 6.01 -0.79
CA VAL A 355 17.62 6.64 -1.94
C VAL A 355 17.70 5.69 -3.14
N GLU A 356 17.82 4.39 -2.91
CA GLU A 356 17.78 3.38 -3.97
C GLU A 356 16.37 3.16 -4.53
N LEU A 357 15.36 3.09 -3.67
CA LEU A 357 14.03 2.65 -4.07
C LEU A 357 13.09 3.77 -4.55
N ILE A 358 13.10 4.93 -3.88
CA ILE A 358 12.09 5.98 -4.13
C ILE A 358 12.21 6.63 -5.52
N PRO A 359 13.43 6.94 -6.05
CA PRO A 359 13.55 7.63 -7.33
C PRO A 359 13.45 6.71 -8.55
N PHE A 360 12.91 5.50 -8.39
CA PHE A 360 12.81 4.54 -9.47
C PHE A 360 12.01 5.08 -10.67
N GLN A 361 12.35 4.63 -11.86
CA GLN A 361 11.58 4.88 -13.06
C GLN A 361 10.59 3.72 -13.27
N PRO A 362 9.25 3.98 -13.30
CA PRO A 362 8.26 2.92 -13.50
C PRO A 362 8.43 2.25 -14.86
N VAL A 363 8.22 0.95 -14.91
CA VAL A 363 8.22 0.16 -16.15
C VAL A 363 6.88 0.40 -16.84
N ARG A 364 6.91 1.13 -17.98
CA ARG A 364 5.71 1.46 -18.77
C ARG A 364 5.41 0.39 -19.80
#